data_f85a3126615d1191a5806c163156a82a
#
_entry.id   f85a3126615d1191a5806c163156a82a
#
_cell.length_a   1.000
_cell.length_b   1.000
_cell.length_c   1.000
_cell.angle_alpha   90.00
_cell.angle_beta   90.00
_cell.angle_gamma   90.00
#
_symmetry.space_group_name_H-M   'P 1'
#
loop_
_entity.id
_entity.type
_entity.pdbx_description
1 polymer ?
#
loop_
_entity_poly.entity_id
_entity_poly.type
_entity_poly.pdbx_seq_one_letter_code
_entity_poly.pdbx_strand_id
1 'polypeptide(L)'
;MNLMCPARILLLPGDGDDAAVGERIAQVYAGTFDASAGSRLAERLGVQLTVLPDLVRRPDAELQAIADLHRGETVVVLGVDLGLKLPAVVEHTGDGWIRVPTDNELTLATYEQAADKFRASIPTEPNHDLIDLLADAVAPGARVLELGSGTGCDAVELERRGFAVRRTDATEAFLDMMRADGHQADHLNALTDDFGGQYDAVFADAVFLHFDRSQLTGVLRKAVRAAPVLAFSTKEGSGAEWSDRHLDLPRHFVLWQEQPLRDLLTSTGWTVRNLIRSEPPAPIKPRLPDSAVGWFQILAVRT
;
A
#
# COMPACT_ATOMS: atom_id res chain seq x y z
N MET A 1 -30.84 19.44 10.00
CA MET A 1 -30.31 18.12 9.63
C MET A 1 -28.84 18.13 10.04
N ASN A 2 -28.49 17.53 11.18
CA ASN A 2 -27.10 17.49 11.66
C ASN A 2 -26.35 16.48 10.78
N LEU A 3 -25.56 16.98 9.84
CA LEU A 3 -24.60 16.21 9.07
C LEU A 3 -23.42 15.84 10.00
N MET A 4 -23.68 14.98 10.98
CA MET A 4 -22.60 14.39 11.77
C MET A 4 -22.03 13.24 10.94
N CYS A 5 -20.74 13.34 10.59
CA CYS A 5 -20.03 12.22 9.96
C CYS A 5 -20.15 10.98 10.85
N PRO A 6 -20.37 9.78 10.29
CA PRO A 6 -20.33 8.54 11.07
C PRO A 6 -18.95 8.34 11.70
N ALA A 7 -18.89 7.54 12.76
CA ALA A 7 -17.62 7.06 13.28
C ALA A 7 -17.03 6.04 12.29
N ARG A 8 -15.73 6.11 12.06
CA ARG A 8 -14.98 5.07 11.33
C ARG A 8 -14.37 4.10 12.32
N ILE A 9 -14.67 2.84 12.19
CA ILE A 9 -14.13 1.79 13.05
C ILE A 9 -13.16 0.94 12.22
N LEU A 10 -11.87 1.02 12.55
CA LEU A 10 -10.85 0.17 11.99
C LEU A 10 -10.79 -1.13 12.78
N LEU A 11 -11.27 -2.21 12.18
CA LEU A 11 -11.21 -3.55 12.72
C LEU A 11 -9.85 -4.17 12.42
N LEU A 12 -9.16 -4.61 13.46
CA LEU A 12 -7.86 -5.30 13.34
C LEU A 12 -7.94 -6.72 13.90
N PRO A 13 -7.06 -7.64 13.42
CA PRO A 13 -6.87 -8.93 14.06
C PRO A 13 -6.45 -8.77 15.54
N GLY A 14 -6.71 -9.81 16.36
CA GLY A 14 -6.44 -9.77 17.80
C GLY A 14 -4.97 -9.61 18.20
N ASP A 15 -4.02 -9.88 17.30
CA ASP A 15 -2.58 -9.67 17.49
C ASP A 15 -2.12 -8.21 17.33
N GLY A 16 -3.00 -7.33 16.85
CA GLY A 16 -2.74 -5.91 16.71
C GLY A 16 -1.83 -5.55 15.55
N ASP A 17 -2.34 -5.60 14.33
CA ASP A 17 -1.62 -5.23 13.11
C ASP A 17 -1.15 -3.76 13.12
N ASP A 18 -0.09 -3.48 12.35
CA ASP A 18 0.50 -2.14 12.13
C ASP A 18 -0.40 -1.21 11.28
N ALA A 19 -1.52 -1.70 10.77
CA ALA A 19 -2.43 -0.99 9.86
C ALA A 19 -3.04 0.33 10.42
N ALA A 20 -3.00 0.52 11.74
CA ALA A 20 -3.49 1.75 12.38
C ALA A 20 -2.45 2.88 12.42
N VAL A 21 -1.22 2.64 11.98
CA VAL A 21 -0.12 3.61 12.03
C VAL A 21 -0.21 4.54 10.83
N GLY A 22 -0.64 5.76 11.03
CA GLY A 22 -0.79 6.78 9.98
C GLY A 22 -2.14 7.49 10.00
N GLU A 23 -3.18 6.87 10.55
CA GLU A 23 -4.45 7.53 10.80
C GLU A 23 -4.47 8.22 12.18
N ARG A 24 -5.23 9.32 12.29
CA ARG A 24 -5.48 9.96 13.58
C ARG A 24 -6.51 9.12 14.33
N ILE A 25 -6.04 8.24 15.20
CA ILE A 25 -6.88 7.38 16.02
C ILE A 25 -7.27 8.12 17.30
N ALA A 26 -8.57 8.12 17.64
CA ALA A 26 -9.07 8.72 18.86
C ALA A 26 -8.92 7.78 20.07
N GLN A 27 -9.15 6.47 19.88
CA GLN A 27 -9.11 5.47 20.95
C GLN A 27 -8.91 4.05 20.39
N VAL A 28 -8.41 3.15 21.25
CA VAL A 28 -8.32 1.72 20.98
C VAL A 28 -9.29 0.97 21.90
N TYR A 29 -10.01 0.02 21.32
CA TYR A 29 -10.90 -0.91 21.99
C TYR A 29 -10.44 -2.34 21.79
N ALA A 30 -10.57 -3.18 22.79
CA ALA A 30 -10.24 -4.60 22.67
C ALA A 30 -11.14 -5.46 23.56
N GLY A 31 -11.35 -6.70 23.17
CA GLY A 31 -11.90 -7.72 24.05
C GLY A 31 -10.92 -8.13 25.15
N THR A 32 -11.39 -8.88 26.14
CA THR A 32 -10.54 -9.32 27.27
C THR A 32 -9.33 -10.14 26.80
N PHE A 33 -9.50 -10.96 25.76
CA PHE A 33 -8.42 -11.81 25.23
C PHE A 33 -7.36 -11.03 24.46
N ASP A 34 -7.72 -9.89 23.88
CA ASP A 34 -6.87 -9.05 23.04
C ASP A 34 -6.33 -7.81 23.79
N ALA A 35 -6.62 -7.71 25.08
CA ALA A 35 -6.25 -6.55 25.91
C ALA A 35 -4.74 -6.26 25.90
N SER A 36 -3.89 -7.30 25.90
CA SER A 36 -2.43 -7.12 25.84
C SER A 36 -1.95 -6.54 24.51
N ALA A 37 -2.52 -6.98 23.40
CA ALA A 37 -2.24 -6.42 22.08
C ALA A 37 -2.78 -4.99 21.98
N GLY A 38 -4.00 -4.77 22.46
CA GLY A 38 -4.61 -3.44 22.57
C GLY A 38 -3.79 -2.45 23.36
N SER A 39 -3.19 -2.87 24.49
CA SER A 39 -2.31 -2.02 25.31
C SER A 39 -1.05 -1.59 24.56
N ARG A 40 -0.37 -2.52 23.90
CA ARG A 40 0.81 -2.19 23.08
C ARG A 40 0.48 -1.24 21.93
N LEU A 41 -0.67 -1.47 21.27
CA LEU A 41 -1.12 -0.61 20.19
C LEU A 41 -1.48 0.80 20.69
N ALA A 42 -2.26 0.91 21.77
CA ALA A 42 -2.66 2.17 22.37
C ALA A 42 -1.45 3.00 22.83
N GLU A 43 -0.46 2.36 23.48
CA GLU A 43 0.80 2.99 23.86
C GLU A 43 1.56 3.53 22.64
N ARG A 44 1.69 2.74 21.58
CA ARG A 44 2.36 3.15 20.34
C ARG A 44 1.67 4.33 19.64
N LEU A 45 0.33 4.38 19.69
CA LEU A 45 -0.48 5.45 19.11
C LEU A 45 -0.63 6.68 20.02
N GLY A 46 -0.25 6.58 21.30
CA GLY A 46 -0.42 7.65 22.28
C GLY A 46 -1.87 7.92 22.66
N VAL A 47 -2.73 6.89 22.61
CA VAL A 47 -4.17 6.97 22.91
C VAL A 47 -4.57 6.03 24.05
N GLN A 48 -5.81 6.14 24.52
CA GLN A 48 -6.31 5.27 25.59
C GLN A 48 -6.78 3.90 25.04
N LEU A 49 -6.62 2.86 25.85
CA LEU A 49 -7.27 1.56 25.67
C LEU A 49 -8.53 1.47 26.54
N THR A 50 -9.62 1.01 25.96
CA THR A 50 -10.79 0.53 26.69
C THR A 50 -10.98 -0.96 26.44
N VAL A 51 -11.04 -1.74 27.52
CA VAL A 51 -11.33 -3.19 27.43
C VAL A 51 -12.82 -3.41 27.65
N LEU A 52 -13.46 -4.05 26.65
CA LEU A 52 -14.89 -4.37 26.65
C LEU A 52 -15.07 -5.88 26.79
N PRO A 53 -15.49 -6.40 27.96
CA PRO A 53 -15.62 -7.83 28.22
C PRO A 53 -16.64 -8.53 27.30
N ASP A 54 -17.66 -7.80 26.87
CA ASP A 54 -18.75 -8.33 26.04
C ASP A 54 -18.52 -8.13 24.52
N LEU A 55 -17.39 -7.54 24.11
CA LEU A 55 -17.11 -7.22 22.70
C LEU A 55 -17.23 -8.44 21.77
N VAL A 56 -16.72 -9.60 22.19
CA VAL A 56 -16.79 -10.84 21.41
C VAL A 56 -18.18 -11.48 21.44
N ARG A 57 -18.93 -11.28 22.55
CA ARG A 57 -20.25 -11.91 22.74
C ARG A 57 -21.37 -11.13 22.07
N ARG A 58 -21.26 -9.81 22.02
CA ARG A 58 -22.26 -8.89 21.46
C ARG A 58 -21.61 -7.82 20.60
N PRO A 59 -20.86 -8.21 19.55
CA PRO A 59 -20.08 -7.28 18.75
C PRO A 59 -20.89 -6.12 18.19
N ASP A 60 -22.10 -6.38 17.66
CA ASP A 60 -22.93 -5.33 17.07
C ASP A 60 -23.34 -4.25 18.09
N ALA A 61 -23.73 -4.66 19.31
CA ALA A 61 -24.16 -3.73 20.33
C ALA A 61 -22.98 -2.87 20.86
N GLU A 62 -21.82 -3.50 21.06
CA GLU A 62 -20.63 -2.79 21.52
C GLU A 62 -20.07 -1.86 20.44
N LEU A 63 -20.01 -2.32 19.18
CA LEU A 63 -19.59 -1.47 18.05
C LEU A 63 -20.56 -0.30 17.83
N GLN A 64 -21.87 -0.52 18.00
CA GLN A 64 -22.85 0.57 17.92
C GLN A 64 -22.62 1.60 19.01
N ALA A 65 -22.38 1.19 20.25
CA ALA A 65 -22.09 2.11 21.36
C ALA A 65 -20.79 2.91 21.11
N ILE A 66 -19.76 2.25 20.58
CA ILE A 66 -18.50 2.90 20.15
C ILE A 66 -18.79 3.93 19.05
N ALA A 67 -19.54 3.55 18.00
CA ALA A 67 -19.88 4.45 16.90
C ALA A 67 -20.67 5.68 17.36
N ASP A 68 -21.60 5.52 18.30
CA ASP A 68 -22.36 6.63 18.85
C ASP A 68 -21.51 7.59 19.70
N LEU A 69 -20.49 7.07 20.37
CA LEU A 69 -19.57 7.84 21.19
C LEU A 69 -18.56 8.64 20.35
N HIS A 70 -18.10 8.08 19.21
CA HIS A 70 -16.99 8.59 18.42
C HIS A 70 -17.41 9.16 17.05
N ARG A 71 -18.56 9.79 16.96
CA ARG A 71 -19.05 10.39 15.70
C ARG A 71 -18.03 11.38 15.12
N GLY A 72 -17.65 11.14 13.85
CA GLY A 72 -16.64 11.94 13.13
C GLY A 72 -15.20 11.65 13.50
N GLU A 73 -14.95 10.61 14.29
CA GLU A 73 -13.62 10.15 14.69
C GLU A 73 -13.34 8.75 14.11
N THR A 74 -12.05 8.41 14.04
CA THR A 74 -11.60 7.06 13.74
C THR A 74 -11.13 6.38 15.03
N VAL A 75 -11.63 5.17 15.28
CA VAL A 75 -11.24 4.34 16.41
C VAL A 75 -10.76 2.97 15.93
N VAL A 76 -9.96 2.30 16.73
CA VAL A 76 -9.51 0.93 16.46
C VAL A 76 -10.23 -0.04 17.38
N VAL A 77 -10.67 -1.16 16.84
CA VAL A 77 -11.25 -2.29 17.59
C VAL A 77 -10.52 -3.58 17.21
N LEU A 78 -9.97 -4.28 18.21
CA LEU A 78 -9.24 -5.53 18.02
C LEU A 78 -10.09 -6.76 18.33
N GLY A 79 -9.88 -7.82 17.58
CA GLY A 79 -10.39 -9.15 17.90
C GLY A 79 -11.88 -9.34 17.68
N VAL A 80 -12.52 -8.51 16.86
CA VAL A 80 -13.93 -8.67 16.47
C VAL A 80 -14.02 -9.33 15.10
N ASP A 81 -14.82 -10.37 15.00
CA ASP A 81 -15.15 -11.04 13.74
C ASP A 81 -16.57 -10.64 13.29
N LEU A 82 -16.64 -9.87 12.22
CA LEU A 82 -17.90 -9.57 11.52
C LEU A 82 -18.02 -10.35 10.21
N GLY A 83 -17.25 -11.41 10.02
CA GLY A 83 -17.15 -12.14 8.75
C GLY A 83 -16.42 -11.37 7.65
N LEU A 84 -15.68 -10.33 8.00
CA LEU A 84 -14.90 -9.52 7.08
C LEU A 84 -13.42 -9.96 7.07
N LYS A 85 -12.78 -9.89 5.91
CA LYS A 85 -11.31 -10.05 5.84
C LYS A 85 -10.67 -8.82 6.54
N LEU A 86 -9.90 -9.06 7.60
CA LEU A 86 -9.21 -8.01 8.36
C LEU A 86 -7.82 -7.70 7.76
N PRO A 87 -7.31 -6.47 7.88
CA PRO A 87 -7.98 -5.31 8.48
C PRO A 87 -9.15 -4.79 7.63
N ALA A 88 -10.16 -4.21 8.25
CA ALA A 88 -11.32 -3.63 7.58
C ALA A 88 -11.77 -2.34 8.25
N VAL A 89 -12.23 -1.37 7.49
CA VAL A 89 -12.91 -0.17 8.01
C VAL A 89 -14.39 -0.34 7.83
N VAL A 90 -15.16 -0.06 8.89
CA VAL A 90 -16.62 -0.07 8.85
C VAL A 90 -17.17 1.25 9.37
N GLU A 91 -18.32 1.64 8.83
CA GLU A 91 -19.10 2.78 9.29
C GLU A 91 -20.53 2.32 9.55
N HIS A 92 -21.18 2.87 10.58
CA HIS A 92 -22.60 2.61 10.84
C HIS A 92 -23.45 3.68 10.13
N THR A 93 -24.34 3.21 9.25
CA THR A 93 -25.38 4.03 8.61
C THR A 93 -26.73 3.80 9.29
N GLY A 94 -27.75 4.57 8.90
CA GLY A 94 -29.12 4.32 9.38
C GLY A 94 -29.67 2.92 9.06
N ASP A 95 -29.07 2.25 8.06
CA ASP A 95 -29.48 0.92 7.59
C ASP A 95 -28.57 -0.21 8.08
N GLY A 96 -27.53 0.09 8.87
CA GLY A 96 -26.60 -0.89 9.43
C GLY A 96 -25.12 -0.61 9.12
N TRP A 97 -24.28 -1.63 9.32
CA TRP A 97 -22.85 -1.55 9.08
C TRP A 97 -22.52 -1.66 7.59
N ILE A 98 -21.71 -0.73 7.08
CA ILE A 98 -21.14 -0.80 5.74
C ILE A 98 -19.62 -0.89 5.85
N ARG A 99 -19.02 -1.75 5.02
CA ARG A 99 -17.57 -1.76 4.84
C ARG A 99 -17.17 -0.59 3.96
N VAL A 100 -16.23 0.20 4.42
CA VAL A 100 -15.64 1.29 3.66
C VAL A 100 -14.43 0.74 2.89
N PRO A 101 -14.39 0.86 1.57
CA PRO A 101 -13.20 0.51 0.80
C PRO A 101 -12.01 1.38 1.24
N THR A 102 -10.85 0.78 1.34
CA THR A 102 -9.60 1.54 1.56
C THR A 102 -9.20 2.32 0.31
N ASP A 103 -8.36 3.34 0.47
CA ASP A 103 -7.84 4.14 -0.66
C ASP A 103 -7.11 3.27 -1.69
N ASN A 104 -6.43 2.21 -1.22
CA ASN A 104 -5.78 1.24 -2.10
C ASN A 104 -6.82 0.41 -2.89
N GLU A 105 -7.89 -0.08 -2.26
CA GLU A 105 -8.94 -0.83 -2.95
C GLU A 105 -9.66 0.02 -3.99
N LEU A 106 -9.93 1.29 -3.69
CA LEU A 106 -10.50 2.23 -4.67
C LEU A 106 -9.53 2.46 -5.84
N THR A 107 -8.24 2.56 -5.57
CA THR A 107 -7.20 2.69 -6.60
C THR A 107 -7.12 1.45 -7.49
N LEU A 108 -7.15 0.23 -6.90
CA LEU A 108 -7.19 -1.01 -7.66
C LEU A 108 -8.45 -1.12 -8.52
N ALA A 109 -9.62 -0.73 -7.99
CA ALA A 109 -10.86 -0.70 -8.77
C ALA A 109 -10.78 0.27 -9.96
N THR A 110 -10.09 1.40 -9.80
CA THR A 110 -9.80 2.32 -10.92
C THR A 110 -8.94 1.67 -11.98
N TYR A 111 -7.86 0.97 -11.60
CA TYR A 111 -7.00 0.27 -12.56
C TYR A 111 -7.74 -0.86 -13.27
N GLU A 112 -8.56 -1.62 -12.53
CA GLU A 112 -9.38 -2.68 -13.11
C GLU A 112 -10.34 -2.14 -14.19
N GLN A 113 -10.98 -1.00 -13.91
CA GLN A 113 -11.92 -0.38 -14.86
C GLN A 113 -11.23 0.31 -16.03
N ALA A 114 -10.05 0.86 -15.85
CA ALA A 114 -9.38 1.75 -16.80
C ALA A 114 -8.09 1.17 -17.40
N ALA A 115 -7.86 -0.14 -17.33
CA ALA A 115 -6.61 -0.77 -17.79
C ALA A 115 -6.33 -0.51 -19.28
N ASP A 116 -7.33 -0.57 -20.15
CA ASP A 116 -7.19 -0.25 -21.58
C ASP A 116 -6.80 1.21 -21.81
N LYS A 117 -7.42 2.12 -21.05
CA LYS A 117 -7.10 3.54 -21.12
C LYS A 117 -5.71 3.83 -20.57
N PHE A 118 -5.30 3.13 -19.51
CA PHE A 118 -3.94 3.19 -18.98
C PHE A 118 -2.93 2.83 -20.08
N ARG A 119 -3.09 1.68 -20.73
CA ARG A 119 -2.22 1.20 -21.80
C ARG A 119 -2.15 2.20 -22.98
N ALA A 120 -3.27 2.85 -23.31
CA ALA A 120 -3.33 3.81 -24.41
C ALA A 120 -2.79 5.21 -24.07
N SER A 121 -2.81 5.62 -22.79
CA SER A 121 -2.58 7.01 -22.37
C SER A 121 -1.27 7.23 -21.63
N ILE A 122 -0.68 6.17 -21.08
CA ILE A 122 0.57 6.24 -20.33
C ILE A 122 1.68 5.64 -21.19
N PRO A 123 2.85 6.31 -21.29
CA PRO A 123 3.98 5.78 -22.02
C PRO A 123 4.31 4.36 -21.54
N THR A 124 4.41 3.44 -22.48
CA THR A 124 4.79 2.03 -22.22
C THR A 124 6.31 1.85 -22.30
N GLU A 125 7.06 2.91 -22.09
CA GLU A 125 8.52 2.84 -22.02
C GLU A 125 8.94 2.32 -20.65
N PRO A 126 9.87 1.37 -20.58
CA PRO A 126 10.39 0.85 -19.33
C PRO A 126 11.16 1.93 -18.56
N ASN A 127 11.19 1.81 -17.25
CA ASN A 127 11.96 2.68 -16.37
C ASN A 127 13.45 2.31 -16.42
N HIS A 128 14.14 2.80 -17.46
CA HIS A 128 15.55 2.46 -17.69
C HIS A 128 16.45 2.83 -16.51
N ASP A 129 16.25 3.97 -15.87
CA ASP A 129 17.06 4.40 -14.72
C ASP A 129 16.97 3.41 -13.55
N LEU A 130 15.76 2.95 -13.23
CA LEU A 130 15.53 1.98 -12.16
C LEU A 130 16.07 0.59 -12.53
N ILE A 131 15.88 0.19 -13.79
CA ILE A 131 16.38 -1.09 -14.33
C ILE A 131 17.90 -1.09 -14.36
N ASP A 132 18.56 0.02 -14.69
CA ASP A 132 20.02 0.16 -14.66
C ASP A 132 20.56 0.02 -13.23
N LEU A 133 19.93 0.68 -12.25
CA LEU A 133 20.28 0.50 -10.85
C LEU A 133 20.19 -0.95 -10.39
N LEU A 134 19.15 -1.67 -10.82
CA LEU A 134 19.00 -3.08 -10.49
C LEU A 134 20.08 -3.92 -11.17
N ALA A 135 20.34 -3.71 -12.46
CA ALA A 135 21.31 -4.47 -13.24
C ALA A 135 22.75 -4.31 -12.70
N ASP A 136 23.07 -3.18 -12.12
CA ASP A 136 24.37 -2.95 -11.47
C ASP A 136 24.50 -3.67 -10.10
N ALA A 137 23.38 -4.09 -9.51
CA ALA A 137 23.34 -4.65 -8.16
C ALA A 137 23.20 -6.19 -8.12
N VAL A 138 22.72 -6.83 -9.19
CA VAL A 138 22.49 -8.26 -9.26
C VAL A 138 23.17 -8.88 -10.47
N ALA A 139 23.52 -10.16 -10.36
CA ALA A 139 24.17 -10.89 -11.44
C ALA A 139 23.23 -11.16 -12.63
N PRO A 140 23.74 -11.31 -13.86
CA PRO A 140 22.96 -11.82 -14.99
C PRO A 140 22.30 -13.18 -14.65
N GLY A 141 21.05 -13.37 -15.06
CA GLY A 141 20.26 -14.55 -14.72
C GLY A 141 19.57 -14.49 -13.37
N ALA A 142 19.72 -13.40 -12.61
CA ALA A 142 19.05 -13.21 -11.33
C ALA A 142 17.52 -13.36 -11.45
N ARG A 143 16.92 -13.97 -10.41
CA ARG A 143 15.47 -14.10 -10.28
C ARG A 143 14.89 -12.85 -9.67
N VAL A 144 14.04 -12.16 -10.41
CA VAL A 144 13.41 -10.90 -10.00
C VAL A 144 11.91 -11.12 -9.78
N LEU A 145 11.41 -10.75 -8.60
CA LEU A 145 9.99 -10.59 -8.37
C LEU A 145 9.60 -9.16 -8.74
N GLU A 146 8.76 -9.00 -9.75
CA GLU A 146 8.17 -7.71 -10.08
C GLU A 146 6.80 -7.58 -9.43
N LEU A 147 6.62 -6.54 -8.62
CA LEU A 147 5.35 -6.18 -7.99
C LEU A 147 4.68 -5.08 -8.82
N GLY A 148 3.42 -5.28 -9.20
CA GLY A 148 2.64 -4.31 -9.98
C GLY A 148 3.19 -4.12 -11.38
N SER A 149 3.31 -5.21 -12.15
CA SER A 149 3.86 -5.20 -13.51
C SER A 149 3.06 -4.34 -14.50
N GLY A 150 1.80 -4.00 -14.20
CA GLY A 150 0.95 -3.19 -15.06
C GLY A 150 0.84 -3.77 -16.46
N THR A 151 1.29 -3.03 -17.47
CA THR A 151 1.30 -3.50 -18.88
C THR A 151 2.48 -4.43 -19.19
N GLY A 152 3.39 -4.68 -18.25
CA GLY A 152 4.53 -5.61 -18.39
C GLY A 152 5.75 -5.04 -19.12
N CYS A 153 5.83 -3.74 -19.35
CA CYS A 153 6.94 -3.14 -20.12
C CYS A 153 8.30 -3.27 -19.41
N ASP A 154 8.34 -3.07 -18.08
CA ASP A 154 9.59 -3.22 -17.31
C ASP A 154 10.05 -4.67 -17.29
N ALA A 155 9.13 -5.63 -17.10
CA ALA A 155 9.45 -7.05 -17.14
C ALA A 155 10.05 -7.48 -18.49
N VAL A 156 9.53 -6.98 -19.60
CA VAL A 156 10.08 -7.26 -20.94
C VAL A 156 11.51 -6.74 -21.06
N GLU A 157 11.79 -5.55 -20.57
CA GLU A 157 13.15 -4.99 -20.61
C GLU A 157 14.09 -5.73 -19.64
N LEU A 158 13.63 -6.08 -18.44
CA LEU A 158 14.39 -6.90 -17.49
C LEU A 158 14.78 -8.25 -18.10
N GLU A 159 13.84 -8.93 -18.76
CA GLU A 159 14.11 -10.21 -19.46
C GLU A 159 15.08 -10.03 -20.63
N ARG A 160 14.94 -8.92 -21.40
CA ARG A 160 15.88 -8.61 -22.48
C ARG A 160 17.30 -8.43 -21.95
N ARG A 161 17.47 -7.99 -20.70
CA ARG A 161 18.77 -7.91 -20.01
C ARG A 161 19.22 -9.21 -19.38
N GLY A 162 18.42 -10.28 -19.52
CA GLY A 162 18.76 -11.64 -19.12
C GLY A 162 18.33 -12.00 -17.70
N PHE A 163 17.42 -11.27 -17.08
CA PHE A 163 16.84 -11.62 -15.80
C PHE A 163 15.68 -12.62 -15.95
N ALA A 164 15.47 -13.46 -14.93
CA ALA A 164 14.31 -14.34 -14.85
C ALA A 164 13.21 -13.64 -14.03
N VAL A 165 12.22 -13.04 -14.70
CA VAL A 165 11.19 -12.20 -14.06
C VAL A 165 9.94 -13.01 -13.75
N ARG A 166 9.48 -12.92 -12.50
CA ARG A 166 8.11 -13.26 -12.12
C ARG A 166 7.28 -11.99 -12.13
N ARG A 167 6.42 -11.83 -13.14
CA ARG A 167 5.47 -10.74 -13.26
C ARG A 167 4.32 -10.94 -12.31
N THR A 168 3.96 -9.91 -11.54
CA THR A 168 2.79 -9.96 -10.66
C THR A 168 2.02 -8.65 -10.66
N ASP A 169 0.70 -8.73 -10.55
CA ASP A 169 -0.15 -7.57 -10.36
C ASP A 169 -1.36 -7.92 -9.49
N ALA A 170 -1.94 -6.94 -8.82
CA ALA A 170 -3.17 -7.11 -8.05
C ALA A 170 -4.43 -6.87 -8.90
N THR A 171 -4.27 -6.39 -10.14
CA THR A 171 -5.32 -6.01 -11.09
C THR A 171 -5.46 -7.09 -12.16
N GLU A 172 -6.59 -7.79 -12.21
CA GLU A 172 -6.79 -8.91 -13.14
C GLU A 172 -6.76 -8.43 -14.60
N ALA A 173 -7.28 -7.23 -14.88
CA ALA A 173 -7.25 -6.65 -16.23
C ALA A 173 -5.83 -6.49 -16.78
N PHE A 174 -4.84 -6.13 -15.95
CA PHE A 174 -3.43 -6.09 -16.37
C PHE A 174 -2.85 -7.49 -16.57
N LEU A 175 -3.20 -8.44 -15.72
CA LEU A 175 -2.77 -9.84 -15.89
C LEU A 175 -3.28 -10.41 -17.20
N ASP A 176 -4.53 -10.15 -17.54
CA ASP A 176 -5.15 -10.60 -18.80
C ASP A 176 -4.47 -9.96 -20.02
N MET A 177 -4.09 -8.69 -19.94
CA MET A 177 -3.31 -8.03 -20.99
C MET A 177 -1.95 -8.70 -21.20
N MET A 178 -1.18 -8.93 -20.13
CA MET A 178 0.12 -9.59 -20.23
C MET A 178 -0.01 -11.02 -20.76
N ARG A 179 -1.04 -11.75 -20.32
CA ARG A 179 -1.32 -13.12 -20.80
C ARG A 179 -1.71 -13.13 -22.29
N ALA A 180 -2.51 -12.14 -22.74
CA ALA A 180 -2.85 -11.97 -24.16
C ALA A 180 -1.64 -11.63 -25.03
N ASP A 181 -0.65 -10.92 -24.48
CA ASP A 181 0.64 -10.64 -25.11
C ASP A 181 1.60 -11.86 -25.07
N GLY A 182 1.17 -13.01 -24.51
CA GLY A 182 1.92 -14.27 -24.48
C GLY A 182 2.84 -14.43 -23.26
N HIS A 183 2.72 -13.59 -22.24
CA HIS A 183 3.51 -13.66 -21.04
C HIS A 183 2.80 -14.43 -19.92
N GLN A 184 3.57 -15.05 -19.02
CA GLN A 184 3.05 -15.55 -17.76
C GLN A 184 2.98 -14.40 -16.76
N ALA A 185 1.85 -14.27 -16.07
CA ALA A 185 1.65 -13.26 -15.03
C ALA A 185 0.73 -13.83 -13.95
N ASP A 186 1.14 -13.63 -12.69
CA ASP A 186 0.49 -14.19 -11.51
C ASP A 186 -0.25 -13.08 -10.75
N HIS A 187 -1.42 -13.40 -10.21
CA HIS A 187 -2.07 -12.48 -9.25
C HIS A 187 -1.28 -12.43 -7.95
N LEU A 188 -0.93 -11.22 -7.52
CA LEU A 188 -0.32 -10.96 -6.23
C LEU A 188 -0.65 -9.54 -5.76
N ASN A 189 -1.40 -9.44 -4.66
CA ASN A 189 -1.60 -8.18 -3.97
C ASN A 189 -0.49 -7.99 -2.92
N ALA A 190 0.37 -7.00 -3.14
CA ALA A 190 1.52 -6.74 -2.26
C ALA A 190 1.12 -6.44 -0.81
N LEU A 191 -0.11 -5.99 -0.53
CA LEU A 191 -0.59 -5.74 0.83
C LEU A 191 -1.01 -7.00 1.55
N THR A 192 -1.67 -7.94 0.88
CA THR A 192 -2.35 -9.07 1.54
C THR A 192 -1.66 -10.41 1.34
N ASP A 193 -0.90 -10.58 0.23
CA ASP A 193 -0.39 -11.88 -0.14
C ASP A 193 1.07 -12.06 0.31
N ASP A 194 1.47 -13.32 0.48
CA ASP A 194 2.87 -13.68 0.65
C ASP A 194 3.59 -13.59 -0.71
N PHE A 195 4.82 -13.11 -0.72
CA PHE A 195 5.58 -12.97 -1.98
C PHE A 195 6.04 -14.32 -2.54
N GLY A 196 6.09 -15.34 -1.69
CA GLY A 196 6.49 -16.68 -2.05
C GLY A 196 7.93 -16.77 -2.57
N GLY A 197 8.56 -17.91 -2.34
CA GLY A 197 9.88 -18.21 -2.90
C GLY A 197 11.03 -17.35 -2.36
N GLN A 198 12.17 -17.54 -3.01
CA GLN A 198 13.39 -16.76 -2.80
C GLN A 198 13.77 -16.10 -4.14
N TYR A 199 14.05 -14.82 -4.11
CA TYR A 199 14.44 -14.01 -5.26
C TYR A 199 15.80 -13.37 -4.99
N ASP A 200 16.49 -12.98 -6.03
CA ASP A 200 17.70 -12.18 -5.94
C ASP A 200 17.36 -10.70 -5.76
N ALA A 201 16.21 -10.28 -6.31
CA ALA A 201 15.69 -8.93 -6.14
C ALA A 201 14.17 -8.87 -6.14
N VAL A 202 13.62 -7.82 -5.51
CA VAL A 202 12.26 -7.30 -5.71
C VAL A 202 12.36 -6.00 -6.51
N PHE A 203 11.52 -5.88 -7.54
CA PHE A 203 11.39 -4.70 -8.37
C PHE A 203 9.96 -4.15 -8.29
N ALA A 204 9.78 -2.84 -8.16
CA ALA A 204 8.46 -2.23 -8.04
C ALA A 204 8.48 -0.80 -8.60
N ASP A 205 8.18 -0.65 -9.89
CA ASP A 205 8.07 0.68 -10.50
C ASP A 205 6.67 1.26 -10.31
N ALA A 206 6.59 2.47 -9.74
CA ALA A 206 5.34 3.21 -9.53
C ALA A 206 4.22 2.46 -8.77
N VAL A 207 4.58 1.59 -7.82
CA VAL A 207 3.65 0.79 -6.99
C VAL A 207 3.54 1.36 -5.58
N PHE A 208 4.68 1.61 -4.93
CA PHE A 208 4.73 1.97 -3.50
C PHE A 208 4.16 3.36 -3.20
N LEU A 209 3.97 4.17 -4.21
CA LEU A 209 3.25 5.45 -4.14
C LEU A 209 1.74 5.31 -3.87
N HIS A 210 1.18 4.08 -3.90
CA HIS A 210 -0.21 3.82 -3.56
C HIS A 210 -0.40 3.30 -2.14
N PHE A 211 0.69 3.17 -1.37
CA PHE A 211 0.67 2.63 -0.02
C PHE A 211 0.93 3.72 1.02
N ASP A 212 0.09 3.80 2.02
CA ASP A 212 0.39 4.62 3.19
C ASP A 212 1.63 4.10 3.95
N ARG A 213 2.06 4.84 4.98
CA ARG A 213 3.26 4.48 5.73
C ARG A 213 3.17 3.10 6.39
N SER A 214 2.02 2.74 6.91
CA SER A 214 1.79 1.46 7.56
C SER A 214 1.81 0.32 6.56
N GLN A 215 1.07 0.48 5.46
CA GLN A 215 1.01 -0.47 4.36
C GLN A 215 2.40 -0.70 3.76
N LEU A 216 3.14 0.37 3.47
CA LEU A 216 4.50 0.27 2.95
C LEU A 216 5.46 -0.41 3.94
N THR A 217 5.31 -0.15 5.24
CA THR A 217 6.08 -0.86 6.28
C THR A 217 5.88 -2.38 6.18
N GLY A 218 4.64 -2.83 6.05
CA GLY A 218 4.31 -4.25 5.89
C GLY A 218 4.91 -4.86 4.62
N VAL A 219 4.79 -4.15 3.50
CA VAL A 219 5.35 -4.57 2.20
C VAL A 219 6.87 -4.68 2.25
N LEU A 220 7.56 -3.67 2.80
CA LEU A 220 9.03 -3.67 2.94
C LEU A 220 9.53 -4.82 3.82
N ARG A 221 8.81 -5.16 4.90
CA ARG A 221 9.12 -6.33 5.74
C ARG A 221 8.91 -7.67 5.01
N LYS A 222 7.95 -7.75 4.09
CA LYS A 222 7.80 -8.93 3.21
C LYS A 222 8.93 -8.99 2.18
N ALA A 223 9.26 -7.88 1.56
CA ALA A 223 10.31 -7.78 0.56
C ALA A 223 11.69 -8.18 1.13
N VAL A 224 12.05 -7.73 2.35
CA VAL A 224 13.36 -8.06 2.96
C VAL A 224 13.50 -9.56 3.29
N ARG A 225 12.38 -10.27 3.48
CA ARG A 225 12.39 -11.73 3.63
C ARG A 225 12.50 -12.45 2.30
N ALA A 226 11.95 -11.88 1.23
CA ALA A 226 11.89 -12.47 -0.10
C ALA A 226 13.18 -12.31 -0.90
N ALA A 227 13.92 -11.20 -0.72
CA ALA A 227 15.11 -10.90 -1.50
C ALA A 227 16.14 -10.04 -0.74
N PRO A 228 17.43 -10.10 -1.11
CA PRO A 228 18.48 -9.24 -0.56
C PRO A 228 18.54 -7.84 -1.21
N VAL A 229 17.95 -7.65 -2.39
CA VAL A 229 17.97 -6.39 -3.15
C VAL A 229 16.54 -5.93 -3.42
N LEU A 230 16.30 -4.62 -3.31
CA LEU A 230 15.05 -3.96 -3.61
C LEU A 230 15.31 -2.75 -4.51
N ALA A 231 14.70 -2.72 -5.68
CA ALA A 231 14.67 -1.57 -6.57
C ALA A 231 13.22 -1.09 -6.72
N PHE A 232 12.96 0.19 -6.44
CA PHE A 232 11.61 0.74 -6.59
C PHE A 232 11.61 2.22 -6.90
N SER A 233 10.53 2.68 -7.49
CA SER A 233 10.27 4.11 -7.66
C SER A 233 9.07 4.58 -6.84
N THR A 234 9.08 5.86 -6.48
CA THR A 234 7.96 6.52 -5.80
C THR A 234 7.96 8.02 -6.06
N LYS A 235 6.83 8.67 -5.81
CA LYS A 235 6.70 10.13 -5.98
C LYS A 235 7.32 10.90 -4.83
N GLU A 236 8.09 11.94 -5.18
CA GLU A 236 8.59 12.93 -4.23
C GLU A 236 7.51 13.95 -3.86
N GLY A 237 7.43 14.31 -2.59
CA GLY A 237 6.52 15.33 -2.06
C GLY A 237 6.17 15.09 -0.60
N SER A 238 5.07 15.67 -0.15
CA SER A 238 4.56 15.48 1.21
C SER A 238 3.05 15.24 1.21
N GLY A 239 2.58 14.39 2.15
CA GLY A 239 1.17 14.07 2.29
C GLY A 239 0.67 13.04 1.29
N ALA A 240 -0.61 13.14 0.95
CA ALA A 240 -1.28 12.26 -0.01
C ALA A 240 -2.25 13.06 -0.88
N GLU A 241 -2.51 12.57 -2.08
CA GLU A 241 -3.40 13.22 -3.04
C GLU A 241 -4.25 12.20 -3.81
N TRP A 242 -5.46 12.61 -4.18
CA TRP A 242 -6.26 11.93 -5.18
C TRP A 242 -6.07 12.60 -6.53
N SER A 243 -5.88 11.80 -7.59
CA SER A 243 -5.72 12.32 -8.95
C SER A 243 -6.45 11.44 -9.94
N ASP A 244 -7.26 12.08 -10.78
CA ASP A 244 -7.95 11.50 -11.93
C ASP A 244 -7.15 11.65 -13.24
N ARG A 245 -5.98 12.29 -13.16
CA ARG A 245 -5.13 12.60 -14.31
C ARG A 245 -4.83 11.33 -15.11
N HIS A 246 -4.95 11.41 -16.43
CA HIS A 246 -4.77 10.38 -17.45
C HIS A 246 -5.88 9.31 -17.54
N LEU A 247 -6.56 8.99 -16.45
CA LEU A 247 -7.57 7.91 -16.47
C LEU A 247 -9.01 8.42 -16.39
N ASP A 248 -9.24 9.70 -16.00
CA ASP A 248 -10.54 10.28 -15.65
C ASP A 248 -11.26 9.53 -14.51
N LEU A 249 -10.50 8.75 -13.75
CA LEU A 249 -10.93 8.02 -12.57
C LEU A 249 -9.90 8.21 -11.46
N PRO A 250 -10.33 8.34 -10.20
CA PRO A 250 -9.45 8.71 -9.10
C PRO A 250 -8.51 7.58 -8.69
N ARG A 251 -7.25 7.93 -8.41
CA ARG A 251 -6.24 7.06 -7.78
C ARG A 251 -5.62 7.82 -6.63
N HIS A 252 -5.39 7.13 -5.54
CA HIS A 252 -4.72 7.66 -4.38
C HIS A 252 -3.20 7.55 -4.52
N PHE A 253 -2.50 8.65 -4.21
CA PHE A 253 -1.03 8.72 -4.25
C PHE A 253 -0.52 9.23 -2.91
N VAL A 254 0.47 8.54 -2.37
CA VAL A 254 1.22 8.95 -1.17
C VAL A 254 2.57 9.49 -1.63
N LEU A 255 2.89 10.69 -1.17
CA LEU A 255 4.10 11.41 -1.55
C LEU A 255 5.14 11.25 -0.44
N TRP A 256 6.41 11.09 -0.82
CA TRP A 256 7.47 10.82 0.12
C TRP A 256 8.54 11.91 0.11
N GLN A 257 8.93 12.36 1.29
CA GLN A 257 10.15 13.11 1.46
C GLN A 257 11.33 12.14 1.64
N GLU A 258 12.51 12.54 1.20
CA GLU A 258 13.69 11.66 1.20
C GLU A 258 14.03 11.11 2.58
N GLN A 259 14.14 11.97 3.61
CA GLN A 259 14.57 11.51 4.93
C GLN A 259 13.55 10.58 5.61
N PRO A 260 12.24 10.89 5.66
CA PRO A 260 11.22 9.96 6.16
C PRO A 260 11.19 8.61 5.44
N LEU A 261 11.47 8.57 4.13
CA LEU A 261 11.54 7.34 3.36
C LEU A 261 12.81 6.52 3.71
N ARG A 262 13.97 7.18 3.85
CA ARG A 262 15.21 6.53 4.32
C ARG A 262 15.06 5.95 5.71
N ASP A 263 14.41 6.66 6.63
CA ASP A 263 14.15 6.20 8.00
C ASP A 263 13.25 4.98 8.00
N LEU A 264 12.21 4.97 7.15
CA LEU A 264 11.31 3.83 6.98
C LEU A 264 12.06 2.59 6.43
N LEU A 265 12.87 2.77 5.38
CA LEU A 265 13.68 1.70 4.82
C LEU A 265 14.64 1.12 5.87
N THR A 266 15.34 1.96 6.61
CA THR A 266 16.26 1.53 7.69
C THR A 266 15.51 0.76 8.77
N SER A 267 14.35 1.23 9.21
CA SER A 267 13.54 0.58 10.26
C SER A 267 12.95 -0.77 9.83
N THR A 268 12.92 -1.03 8.54
CA THR A 268 12.39 -2.28 7.94
C THR A 268 13.48 -3.22 7.44
N GLY A 269 14.76 -2.94 7.74
CA GLY A 269 15.89 -3.82 7.44
C GLY A 269 16.55 -3.56 6.08
N TRP A 270 16.40 -2.33 5.55
CA TRP A 270 17.00 -1.94 4.28
C TRP A 270 18.03 -0.83 4.44
N THR A 271 19.13 -0.91 3.71
CA THR A 271 20.13 0.16 3.55
C THR A 271 20.04 0.72 2.14
N VAL A 272 19.77 2.01 2.00
CA VAL A 272 19.73 2.69 0.69
C VAL A 272 21.14 2.77 0.13
N ARG A 273 21.38 2.19 -1.04
CA ARG A 273 22.65 2.25 -1.78
C ARG A 273 22.66 3.42 -2.76
N ASN A 274 21.60 3.55 -3.54
CA ASN A 274 21.43 4.60 -4.53
C ASN A 274 20.06 5.25 -4.37
N LEU A 275 20.00 6.55 -4.55
CA LEU A 275 18.79 7.30 -4.72
C LEU A 275 19.02 8.33 -5.82
N ILE A 276 18.30 8.18 -6.92
CA ILE A 276 18.30 9.13 -8.03
C ILE A 276 16.99 9.92 -7.93
N ARG A 277 17.10 11.23 -8.07
CA ARG A 277 15.92 12.10 -8.16
C ARG A 277 15.77 12.54 -9.61
N SER A 278 14.65 12.19 -10.22
CA SER A 278 14.27 12.68 -11.53
C SER A 278 13.27 13.84 -11.40
N GLU A 279 13.53 14.90 -12.15
CA GLU A 279 12.57 16.00 -12.24
C GLU A 279 11.33 15.55 -13.02
N PRO A 280 10.13 15.97 -12.58
CA PRO A 280 8.93 15.73 -13.36
C PRO A 280 8.99 16.55 -14.66
N PRO A 281 8.36 16.08 -15.74
CA PRO A 281 8.22 16.89 -16.95
C PRO A 281 7.60 18.24 -16.63
N ALA A 282 8.05 19.29 -17.34
CA ALA A 282 7.61 20.66 -17.11
C ALA A 282 6.08 20.75 -17.06
N PRO A 283 5.49 21.38 -16.02
CA PRO A 283 4.05 21.40 -15.86
C PRO A 283 3.38 22.24 -16.94
N ILE A 284 2.33 21.71 -17.55
CA ILE A 284 1.47 22.44 -18.51
C ILE A 284 0.63 23.51 -17.78
N LYS A 285 0.42 23.37 -16.47
CA LYS A 285 -0.29 24.32 -15.59
C LYS A 285 0.49 24.52 -14.29
N PRO A 286 0.33 25.68 -13.58
CA PRO A 286 0.93 25.88 -12.27
C PRO A 286 0.56 24.75 -11.33
N ARG A 287 1.54 24.21 -10.60
CA ARG A 287 1.33 23.16 -9.60
C ARG A 287 0.71 23.76 -8.34
N LEU A 288 -0.14 22.97 -7.67
CA LEU A 288 -0.53 23.25 -6.30
C LEU A 288 0.70 23.08 -5.39
N PRO A 289 0.80 23.82 -4.27
CA PRO A 289 1.98 23.82 -3.39
C PRO A 289 2.41 22.43 -2.89
N ASP A 290 1.48 21.51 -2.76
CA ASP A 290 1.71 20.15 -2.20
C ASP A 290 1.75 19.03 -3.27
N SER A 291 1.75 19.38 -4.57
CA SER A 291 1.83 18.38 -5.64
C SER A 291 3.21 17.74 -5.72
N ALA A 292 3.27 16.51 -6.26
CA ALA A 292 4.52 15.80 -6.51
C ALA A 292 5.53 16.67 -7.26
N VAL A 293 6.72 16.81 -6.72
CA VAL A 293 7.81 17.63 -7.29
C VAL A 293 8.77 16.82 -8.13
N GLY A 294 8.79 15.48 -8.00
CA GLY A 294 9.69 14.61 -8.73
C GLY A 294 9.40 13.13 -8.47
N TRP A 295 10.37 12.32 -8.84
CA TRP A 295 10.38 10.90 -8.56
C TRP A 295 11.69 10.50 -7.91
N PHE A 296 11.60 9.55 -6.98
CA PHE A 296 12.76 8.84 -6.47
C PHE A 296 12.87 7.48 -7.18
N GLN A 297 14.08 7.19 -7.69
CA GLN A 297 14.51 5.86 -8.12
C GLN A 297 15.45 5.34 -7.04
N ILE A 298 15.13 4.25 -6.41
CA ILE A 298 15.80 3.78 -5.20
C ILE A 298 16.30 2.36 -5.38
N LEU A 299 17.56 2.16 -5.06
CA LEU A 299 18.16 0.85 -4.83
C LEU A 299 18.50 0.71 -3.36
N ALA A 300 17.97 -0.33 -2.72
CA ALA A 300 18.28 -0.68 -1.35
C ALA A 300 18.73 -2.14 -1.24
N VAL A 301 19.55 -2.43 -0.25
CA VAL A 301 20.02 -3.78 0.06
C VAL A 301 19.67 -4.14 1.48
N ARG A 302 19.42 -5.42 1.74
CA ARG A 302 19.16 -5.92 3.08
C ARG A 302 20.35 -5.65 3.98
N THR A 303 20.06 -5.07 5.16
CA THR A 303 21.07 -4.74 6.20
C THR A 303 21.73 -5.98 6.77
#